data_ebfeedf3b77032d2ba133695f4ca09f1
#
_entry.id   ebfeedf3b77032d2ba133695f4ca09f1
#
_cell.length_a   1.000
_cell.length_b   1.000
_cell.length_c   1.000
_cell.angle_alpha   90.00
_cell.angle_beta   90.00
_cell.angle_gamma   90.00
#
_symmetry.space_group_name_H-M   'P 1'
#
loop_
_entity.id
_entity.type
_entity.pdbx_description
1 polymer ?
#
loop_
_entity_poly.entity_id
_entity_poly.type
_entity_poly.pdbx_seq_one_letter_code
_entity_poly.pdbx_strand_id
1 'polypeptide(L)'
;MCGIFCNIHETIYISHAEKEIECDMFSKYIILSNKRWKDAKGTVYIFPATLFHEMDADGNIFRETEKGIEYLSNIGAYKSLAEQLVDEGYQTVRFETKNIADRSMSLEELLNKLVDVINNIQSVTGKYPIYLIGHNSTCNILLLLQKKIKTQGMILLFGGGETGKQGIIFRCRLDRFGRIKRVWQREVEREYEKAESLIKENNVVMAYGELFNMESEFWISILAEIEKPILCISAEADWNYNGEEIAQHVQNENVKFKILPDVDATMRLGFRNHLAANNLTYMGYLNRKGVTKPEDGKDIPCYAEDIGKCIMEYMEHLQ
;
A
#
# COMPACT_ATOMS: atom_id res chain seq x y z
N MET A 1 0.79 -32.64 7.28
CA MET A 1 1.17 -31.60 8.25
C MET A 1 2.60 -31.20 7.96
N CYS A 2 2.81 -30.22 7.06
CA CYS A 2 4.12 -29.60 6.87
C CYS A 2 4.30 -28.56 7.97
N GLY A 3 5.21 -28.83 8.90
CA GLY A 3 5.58 -27.86 9.92
C GLY A 3 6.33 -26.70 9.25
N ILE A 4 5.73 -25.53 9.30
CA ILE A 4 6.38 -24.28 8.91
C ILE A 4 7.43 -24.01 9.99
N PHE A 5 8.71 -24.16 9.67
CA PHE A 5 9.79 -23.69 10.52
C PHE A 5 9.85 -22.15 10.42
N CYS A 6 9.23 -21.47 11.38
CA CYS A 6 9.38 -20.03 11.52
C CYS A 6 10.64 -19.74 12.34
N ASN A 7 11.65 -19.12 11.74
CA ASN A 7 12.72 -18.50 12.49
C ASN A 7 12.20 -17.18 13.06
N ILE A 8 12.15 -17.07 14.40
CA ILE A 8 11.68 -15.87 15.09
C ILE A 8 12.90 -15.12 15.63
N HIS A 9 13.11 -13.89 15.15
CA HIS A 9 14.07 -12.97 15.74
C HIS A 9 13.33 -11.89 16.52
N GLU A 10 13.69 -11.70 17.78
CA GLU A 10 13.09 -10.69 18.66
C GLU A 10 14.12 -9.59 18.97
N THR A 11 13.78 -8.33 18.67
CA THR A 11 14.58 -7.17 19.03
C THR A 11 13.76 -6.25 19.95
N ILE A 12 14.31 -5.91 21.10
CA ILE A 12 13.62 -5.07 22.09
C ILE A 12 14.25 -3.69 22.10
N TYR A 13 13.48 -2.70 21.70
CA TYR A 13 13.83 -1.28 21.81
C TYR A 13 13.38 -0.70 23.15
N ILE A 14 13.75 0.53 23.46
CA ILE A 14 13.45 1.17 24.75
C ILE A 14 11.92 1.24 25.00
N SER A 15 11.11 1.45 23.97
CA SER A 15 9.64 1.59 24.04
C SER A 15 8.86 0.46 23.36
N HIS A 16 9.42 -0.19 22.35
CA HIS A 16 8.73 -1.14 21.49
C HIS A 16 9.42 -2.51 21.51
N ALA A 17 8.67 -3.54 21.13
CA ALA A 17 9.17 -4.88 20.84
C ALA A 17 8.86 -5.22 19.38
N GLU A 18 9.86 -5.66 18.65
CA GLU A 18 9.75 -6.05 17.25
C GLU A 18 10.04 -7.55 17.11
N LYS A 19 9.20 -8.26 16.35
CA LYS A 19 9.40 -9.66 15.96
C LYS A 19 9.39 -9.78 14.45
N GLU A 20 10.43 -10.37 13.92
CA GLU A 20 10.54 -10.71 12.51
C GLU A 20 10.28 -12.19 12.31
N ILE A 21 9.42 -12.54 11.35
CA ILE A 21 8.99 -13.92 11.10
C ILE A 21 9.00 -14.17 9.59
N GLU A 22 9.73 -15.22 9.18
CA GLU A 22 9.74 -15.68 7.78
C GLU A 22 8.44 -16.38 7.42
N CYS A 23 7.96 -16.20 6.20
CA CYS A 23 6.80 -16.91 5.69
C CYS A 23 6.84 -17.12 4.16
N ASP A 24 6.13 -18.14 3.67
CA ASP A 24 6.22 -18.58 2.29
C ASP A 24 5.65 -17.56 1.28
N MET A 25 4.59 -16.83 1.65
CA MET A 25 3.94 -15.86 0.75
C MET A 25 4.67 -14.53 0.70
N PHE A 26 5.06 -14.06 1.87
CA PHE A 26 5.91 -12.89 2.07
C PHE A 26 7.28 -13.40 2.47
N SER A 27 8.37 -12.79 2.02
CA SER A 27 9.70 -13.23 2.48
C SER A 27 9.77 -13.19 4.00
N LYS A 28 9.17 -12.16 4.59
CA LYS A 28 8.97 -12.04 6.03
C LYS A 28 7.84 -11.07 6.35
N TYR A 29 7.40 -11.09 7.58
CA TYR A 29 6.60 -10.02 8.18
C TYR A 29 7.18 -9.59 9.52
N ILE A 30 6.96 -8.34 9.86
CA ILE A 30 7.47 -7.72 11.08
C ILE A 30 6.28 -7.31 11.94
N ILE A 31 6.24 -7.82 13.17
CA ILE A 31 5.26 -7.44 14.17
C ILE A 31 5.92 -6.42 15.09
N LEU A 32 5.32 -5.23 15.22
CA LEU A 32 5.73 -4.20 16.15
C LEU A 32 4.61 -3.97 17.17
N SER A 33 4.97 -3.91 18.45
CA SER A 33 4.04 -3.62 19.55
C SER A 33 4.72 -2.85 20.66
N ASN A 34 3.95 -2.27 21.57
CA ASN A 34 4.51 -1.80 22.82
C ASN A 34 4.99 -3.00 23.69
N LYS A 35 5.81 -2.77 24.70
CA LYS A 35 6.38 -3.83 25.54
C LYS A 35 5.35 -4.72 26.26
N ARG A 36 4.11 -4.27 26.32
CA ARG A 36 3.01 -5.00 27.00
C ARG A 36 2.07 -5.65 25.99
N TRP A 37 2.57 -6.53 25.16
CA TRP A 37 1.83 -7.28 24.11
C TRP A 37 0.37 -7.65 24.43
N LYS A 38 -0.03 -7.64 25.73
CA LYS A 38 -1.31 -8.18 26.19
C LYS A 38 -2.49 -7.23 26.14
N ASP A 39 -2.26 -5.93 25.85
CA ASP A 39 -3.30 -4.90 25.97
C ASP A 39 -3.46 -4.08 24.68
N ALA A 40 -3.23 -4.70 23.51
CA ALA A 40 -3.38 -3.99 22.25
C ALA A 40 -4.87 -3.70 21.95
N LYS A 41 -5.19 -2.47 21.53
CA LYS A 41 -6.52 -2.05 21.07
C LYS A 41 -6.96 -2.82 19.82
N GLY A 42 -6.02 -3.34 19.04
CA GLY A 42 -6.23 -4.10 17.82
C GLY A 42 -4.93 -4.40 17.12
N THR A 43 -4.99 -5.24 16.07
CA THR A 43 -3.86 -5.52 15.18
C THR A 43 -4.11 -4.84 13.84
N VAL A 44 -3.19 -3.98 13.41
CA VAL A 44 -3.20 -3.25 12.16
C VAL A 44 -2.24 -3.90 11.18
N TYR A 45 -2.77 -4.45 10.10
CA TYR A 45 -2.00 -5.05 9.02
C TYR A 45 -1.74 -4.02 7.95
N ILE A 46 -0.48 -3.63 7.73
CA ILE A 46 -0.06 -2.65 6.74
C ILE A 46 0.46 -3.39 5.52
N PHE A 47 -0.36 -3.44 4.48
CA PHE A 47 -0.02 -4.11 3.23
C PHE A 47 0.71 -3.15 2.29
N PRO A 48 1.76 -3.64 1.61
CA PRO A 48 2.59 -2.83 0.73
C PRO A 48 1.81 -2.31 -0.49
N ALA A 49 2.33 -1.28 -1.14
CA ALA A 49 1.72 -0.66 -2.31
C ALA A 49 1.45 -1.64 -3.45
N THR A 50 2.20 -2.71 -3.50
CA THR A 50 1.99 -3.81 -4.45
C THR A 50 2.47 -5.13 -3.84
N LEU A 51 1.77 -6.21 -4.20
CA LEU A 51 2.21 -7.57 -3.88
C LEU A 51 3.04 -8.21 -5.01
N PHE A 52 3.29 -7.46 -6.09
CA PHE A 52 3.89 -7.96 -7.34
C PHE A 52 5.30 -7.43 -7.60
N HIS A 53 5.84 -6.61 -6.71
CA HIS A 53 7.20 -6.07 -6.77
C HIS A 53 7.92 -6.24 -5.43
N GLU A 54 9.24 -6.22 -5.48
CA GLU A 54 10.06 -6.32 -4.27
C GLU A 54 9.97 -5.04 -3.44
N MET A 55 9.55 -5.21 -2.20
CA MET A 55 9.39 -4.13 -1.23
C MET A 55 9.71 -4.67 0.16
N ASP A 56 10.53 -3.95 0.92
CA ASP A 56 10.79 -4.32 2.30
C ASP A 56 9.63 -3.93 3.23
N ALA A 57 9.65 -4.45 4.44
CA ALA A 57 8.61 -4.20 5.42
C ALA A 57 8.54 -2.73 5.89
N ASP A 58 9.54 -1.93 5.62
CA ASP A 58 9.56 -0.49 5.92
C ASP A 58 8.91 0.34 4.81
N GLY A 59 8.55 -0.29 3.69
CA GLY A 59 7.92 0.36 2.54
C GLY A 59 8.91 0.90 1.52
N ASN A 60 10.16 0.43 1.56
CA ASN A 60 11.15 0.81 0.58
C ASN A 60 11.10 -0.15 -0.60
N ILE A 61 11.16 0.39 -1.82
CA ILE A 61 11.21 -0.40 -3.06
C ILE A 61 12.68 -0.71 -3.34
N PHE A 62 12.98 -1.97 -3.57
CA PHE A 62 14.33 -2.42 -3.87
C PHE A 62 14.36 -3.41 -5.04
N ARG A 63 15.55 -3.70 -5.53
CA ARG A 63 15.82 -4.85 -6.40
C ARG A 63 17.12 -5.51 -6.00
N GLU A 64 17.16 -6.82 -6.09
CA GLU A 64 18.39 -7.59 -5.95
C GLU A 64 19.21 -7.49 -7.23
N THR A 65 20.50 -7.23 -7.11
CA THR A 65 21.46 -7.17 -8.21
C THR A 65 22.68 -8.02 -7.86
N GLU A 66 23.54 -8.33 -8.85
CA GLU A 66 24.80 -9.03 -8.60
C GLU A 66 25.74 -8.29 -7.62
N LYS A 67 25.51 -6.99 -7.42
CA LYS A 67 26.29 -6.13 -6.50
C LYS A 67 25.65 -5.99 -5.11
N GLY A 68 24.49 -6.63 -4.89
CA GLY A 68 23.69 -6.53 -3.66
C GLY A 68 22.35 -5.83 -3.88
N ILE A 69 21.74 -5.39 -2.79
CA ILE A 69 20.44 -4.73 -2.80
C ILE A 69 20.59 -3.26 -3.24
N GLU A 70 19.84 -2.86 -4.26
CA GLU A 70 19.72 -1.48 -4.72
C GLU A 70 18.34 -0.93 -4.36
N TYR A 71 18.29 0.12 -3.53
CA TYR A 71 17.04 0.79 -3.18
C TYR A 71 16.61 1.79 -4.26
N LEU A 72 15.40 1.61 -4.78
CA LEU A 72 14.76 2.53 -5.73
C LEU A 72 13.97 3.63 -4.99
N SER A 73 13.51 3.35 -3.77
CA SER A 73 12.89 4.29 -2.86
C SER A 73 13.25 3.90 -1.43
N ASN A 74 13.60 4.86 -0.57
CA ASN A 74 14.05 4.61 0.80
C ASN A 74 13.47 5.71 1.72
N ILE A 75 12.21 5.59 2.08
CA ILE A 75 11.50 6.59 2.90
C ILE A 75 11.14 6.02 4.28
N GLY A 76 11.03 4.68 4.39
CA GLY A 76 10.62 4.01 5.62
C GLY A 76 9.22 4.37 6.08
N ALA A 77 8.31 4.69 5.14
CA ALA A 77 6.99 5.23 5.46
C ALA A 77 6.12 4.27 6.28
N TYR A 78 6.19 2.96 6.00
CA TYR A 78 5.40 1.98 6.76
C TYR A 78 5.95 1.77 8.17
N LYS A 79 7.27 1.88 8.35
CA LYS A 79 7.87 1.85 9.68
C LYS A 79 7.41 3.04 10.51
N SER A 80 7.48 4.25 9.96
CA SER A 80 7.04 5.48 10.63
C SER A 80 5.55 5.42 10.99
N LEU A 81 4.70 4.96 10.06
CA LEU A 81 3.27 4.77 10.33
C LEU A 81 3.04 3.72 11.41
N ALA A 82 3.76 2.60 11.37
CA ALA A 82 3.64 1.54 12.36
C ALA A 82 4.03 2.01 13.77
N GLU A 83 5.11 2.79 13.88
CA GLU A 83 5.56 3.38 15.15
C GLU A 83 4.50 4.32 15.74
N GLN A 84 3.91 5.21 14.93
CA GLN A 84 2.80 6.07 15.36
C GLN A 84 1.60 5.27 15.90
N LEU A 85 1.19 4.21 15.18
CA LEU A 85 0.06 3.37 15.60
C LEU A 85 0.36 2.58 16.89
N VAL A 86 1.61 2.15 17.08
CA VAL A 86 2.03 1.43 18.30
C VAL A 86 2.08 2.38 19.51
N ASP A 87 2.48 3.63 19.33
CA ASP A 87 2.43 4.65 20.39
C ASP A 87 1.00 4.88 20.87
N GLU A 88 0.01 4.73 19.98
CA GLU A 88 -1.42 4.82 20.32
C GLU A 88 -2.02 3.51 20.85
N GLY A 89 -1.22 2.48 21.07
CA GLY A 89 -1.61 1.22 21.71
C GLY A 89 -2.13 0.14 20.76
N TYR A 90 -1.91 0.26 19.46
CA TYR A 90 -2.15 -0.82 18.51
C TYR A 90 -0.93 -1.72 18.39
N GLN A 91 -1.14 -2.91 17.89
CA GLN A 91 -0.10 -3.77 17.37
C GLN A 91 -0.09 -3.64 15.85
N THR A 92 1.07 -3.61 15.21
CA THR A 92 1.16 -3.49 13.75
C THR A 92 1.89 -4.68 13.15
N VAL A 93 1.50 -5.02 11.92
CA VAL A 93 2.15 -6.05 11.11
C VAL A 93 2.48 -5.45 9.76
N ARG A 94 3.76 -5.51 9.38
CA ARG A 94 4.29 -5.02 8.10
C ARG A 94 4.87 -6.19 7.32
N PHE A 95 4.75 -6.16 6.01
CA PHE A 95 5.13 -7.25 5.13
C PHE A 95 6.28 -6.86 4.21
N GLU A 96 7.25 -7.76 4.06
CA GLU A 96 8.24 -7.71 3.01
C GLU A 96 7.79 -8.60 1.85
N THR A 97 7.69 -8.04 0.65
CA THR A 97 7.31 -8.78 -0.54
C THR A 97 8.52 -9.06 -1.43
N LYS A 98 8.57 -10.28 -1.96
CA LYS A 98 9.34 -10.60 -3.16
C LYS A 98 8.37 -10.70 -4.33
N ASN A 99 8.90 -10.64 -5.55
CA ASN A 99 8.09 -10.97 -6.72
C ASN A 99 7.43 -12.32 -6.50
N ILE A 100 6.10 -12.37 -6.62
CA ILE A 100 5.37 -13.62 -6.54
C ILE A 100 5.88 -14.52 -7.67
N ALA A 101 6.59 -15.58 -7.30
CA ALA A 101 7.23 -16.47 -8.28
C ALA A 101 6.21 -17.27 -9.08
N ASP A 102 5.09 -17.64 -8.45
CA ASP A 102 4.00 -18.37 -9.12
C ASP A 102 3.11 -17.41 -9.91
N ARG A 103 3.42 -17.28 -11.19
CA ARG A 103 2.66 -16.43 -12.12
C ARG A 103 1.29 -16.99 -12.49
N SER A 104 1.05 -18.26 -12.19
CA SER A 104 -0.26 -18.92 -12.43
C SER A 104 -1.26 -18.72 -11.28
N MET A 105 -0.85 -18.08 -10.20
CA MET A 105 -1.70 -17.82 -9.04
C MET A 105 -2.88 -16.94 -9.44
N SER A 106 -4.10 -17.46 -9.29
CA SER A 106 -5.34 -16.70 -9.48
C SER A 106 -5.59 -15.72 -8.35
N LEU A 107 -6.47 -14.75 -8.58
CA LEU A 107 -6.86 -13.79 -7.54
C LEU A 107 -7.51 -14.48 -6.34
N GLU A 108 -8.31 -15.51 -6.57
CA GLU A 108 -8.94 -16.28 -5.50
C GLU A 108 -7.91 -17.03 -4.64
N GLU A 109 -6.89 -17.63 -5.25
CA GLU A 109 -5.79 -18.27 -4.54
C GLU A 109 -4.96 -17.26 -3.74
N LEU A 110 -4.71 -16.08 -4.30
CA LEU A 110 -4.04 -14.97 -3.61
C LEU A 110 -4.82 -14.55 -2.36
N LEU A 111 -6.13 -14.34 -2.50
CA LEU A 111 -6.99 -13.96 -1.36
C LEU A 111 -7.01 -15.06 -0.27
N ASN A 112 -7.07 -16.33 -0.63
CA ASN A 112 -7.04 -17.42 0.32
C ASN A 112 -5.71 -17.49 1.07
N LYS A 113 -4.59 -17.34 0.39
CA LYS A 113 -3.26 -17.26 1.02
C LYS A 113 -3.15 -16.08 1.99
N LEU A 114 -3.72 -14.91 1.64
CA LEU A 114 -3.75 -13.76 2.54
C LEU A 114 -4.56 -14.04 3.81
N VAL A 115 -5.70 -14.74 3.69
CA VAL A 115 -6.49 -15.19 4.85
C VAL A 115 -5.65 -16.10 5.75
N ASP A 116 -4.95 -17.07 5.16
CA ASP A 116 -4.11 -18.01 5.91
C ASP A 116 -2.98 -17.29 6.65
N VAL A 117 -2.32 -16.32 6.00
CA VAL A 117 -1.28 -15.49 6.62
C VAL A 117 -1.84 -14.72 7.82
N ILE A 118 -2.99 -14.06 7.68
CA ILE A 118 -3.62 -13.31 8.77
C ILE A 118 -3.98 -14.23 9.93
N ASN A 119 -4.57 -15.40 9.67
CA ASN A 119 -4.92 -16.38 10.68
C ASN A 119 -3.68 -16.92 11.42
N ASN A 120 -2.59 -17.18 10.70
CA ASN A 120 -1.32 -17.62 11.28
C ASN A 120 -0.74 -16.53 12.20
N ILE A 121 -0.76 -15.26 11.75
CA ILE A 121 -0.30 -14.13 12.57
C ILE A 121 -1.14 -14.01 13.84
N GLN A 122 -2.48 -14.11 13.75
CA GLN A 122 -3.34 -14.09 14.93
C GLN A 122 -3.07 -15.22 15.92
N SER A 123 -2.58 -16.37 15.45
CA SER A 123 -2.18 -17.46 16.35
C SER A 123 -0.94 -17.11 17.19
N VAL A 124 -0.08 -16.22 16.70
CA VAL A 124 1.13 -15.75 17.37
C VAL A 124 0.87 -14.50 18.22
N THR A 125 0.06 -13.58 17.72
CA THR A 125 -0.16 -12.25 18.30
C THR A 125 -1.32 -12.18 19.28
N GLY A 126 -2.27 -13.11 19.19
CA GLY A 126 -3.56 -13.09 19.89
C GLY A 126 -4.69 -12.58 18.98
N LYS A 127 -5.92 -12.88 19.39
CA LYS A 127 -7.14 -12.53 18.64
C LYS A 127 -7.63 -11.13 18.98
N TYR A 128 -6.95 -10.14 18.50
CA TYR A 128 -7.36 -8.74 18.60
C TYR A 128 -8.27 -8.31 17.43
N PRO A 129 -9.03 -7.21 17.57
CA PRO A 129 -9.72 -6.58 16.44
C PRO A 129 -8.76 -6.33 15.27
N ILE A 130 -9.18 -6.67 14.04
CA ILE A 130 -8.37 -6.55 12.84
C ILE A 130 -8.68 -5.24 12.14
N TYR A 131 -7.63 -4.47 11.84
CA TYR A 131 -7.67 -3.34 10.93
C TYR A 131 -6.75 -3.61 9.76
N LEU A 132 -7.18 -3.24 8.55
CA LEU A 132 -6.39 -3.41 7.34
C LEU A 132 -6.02 -2.04 6.77
N ILE A 133 -4.76 -1.84 6.48
CA ILE A 133 -4.26 -0.70 5.71
C ILE A 133 -3.71 -1.24 4.40
N GLY A 134 -4.27 -0.79 3.28
CA GLY A 134 -3.75 -1.06 1.95
C GLY A 134 -3.17 0.21 1.36
N HIS A 135 -2.17 0.06 0.53
CA HIS A 135 -1.56 1.16 -0.20
C HIS A 135 -1.63 0.87 -1.71
N ASN A 136 -2.02 1.88 -2.52
CA ASN A 136 -2.10 1.81 -3.98
C ASN A 136 -2.88 0.56 -4.48
N SER A 137 -2.28 -0.29 -5.33
CA SER A 137 -2.97 -1.43 -5.94
C SER A 137 -3.46 -2.48 -4.94
N THR A 138 -2.86 -2.57 -3.77
CA THR A 138 -3.30 -3.50 -2.72
C THR A 138 -4.65 -3.10 -2.10
N CYS A 139 -5.05 -1.83 -2.21
CA CYS A 139 -6.37 -1.37 -1.77
C CYS A 139 -7.51 -2.19 -2.39
N ASN A 140 -7.44 -2.47 -3.69
CA ASN A 140 -8.45 -3.28 -4.38
C ASN A 140 -8.45 -4.74 -3.90
N ILE A 141 -7.27 -5.29 -3.59
CA ILE A 141 -7.16 -6.63 -2.99
C ILE A 141 -7.84 -6.65 -1.63
N LEU A 142 -7.65 -5.61 -0.79
CA LEU A 142 -8.30 -5.54 0.52
C LEU A 142 -9.82 -5.38 0.42
N LEU A 143 -10.34 -4.67 -0.58
CA LEU A 143 -11.79 -4.59 -0.85
C LEU A 143 -12.41 -5.97 -1.14
N LEU A 144 -11.66 -6.88 -1.75
CA LEU A 144 -12.10 -8.27 -1.94
C LEU A 144 -11.88 -9.12 -0.69
N LEU A 145 -10.74 -8.95 -0.02
CA LEU A 145 -10.35 -9.72 1.14
C LEU A 145 -11.34 -9.56 2.32
N GLN A 146 -11.91 -8.37 2.49
CA GLN A 146 -12.87 -8.08 3.55
C GLN A 146 -14.12 -8.98 3.51
N LYS A 147 -14.44 -9.59 2.37
CA LYS A 147 -15.52 -10.58 2.24
C LYS A 147 -15.16 -11.94 2.88
N LYS A 148 -13.87 -12.20 3.10
CA LYS A 148 -13.34 -13.47 3.60
C LYS A 148 -12.92 -13.41 5.07
N ILE A 149 -12.67 -12.20 5.62
CA ILE A 149 -12.22 -12.02 7.00
C ILE A 149 -13.08 -10.97 7.72
N LYS A 150 -13.23 -11.15 9.03
CA LYS A 150 -13.91 -10.17 9.86
C LYS A 150 -12.95 -9.06 10.25
N THR A 151 -13.18 -7.85 9.73
CA THR A 151 -12.42 -6.65 10.08
C THR A 151 -13.24 -5.69 10.92
N GLN A 152 -12.56 -4.86 11.71
CA GLN A 152 -13.17 -3.74 12.43
C GLN A 152 -13.27 -2.50 11.54
N GLY A 153 -12.29 -2.31 10.65
CA GLY A 153 -12.26 -1.22 9.68
C GLY A 153 -11.13 -1.39 8.67
N MET A 154 -11.18 -0.62 7.61
CA MET A 154 -10.14 -0.58 6.58
C MET A 154 -9.71 0.84 6.27
N ILE A 155 -8.46 1.00 5.92
CA ILE A 155 -7.86 2.24 5.44
C ILE A 155 -7.24 1.98 4.06
N LEU A 156 -7.68 2.73 3.07
CA LEU A 156 -7.22 2.64 1.70
C LEU A 156 -6.37 3.88 1.38
N LEU A 157 -5.06 3.70 1.26
CA LEU A 157 -4.11 4.77 1.02
C LEU A 157 -3.82 4.88 -0.48
N PHE A 158 -4.18 6.00 -1.09
CA PHE A 158 -3.83 6.38 -2.46
C PHE A 158 -4.21 5.30 -3.49
N GLY A 159 -5.39 4.70 -3.31
CA GLY A 159 -5.94 3.65 -4.16
C GLY A 159 -7.29 3.15 -3.67
N GLY A 160 -7.87 2.23 -4.43
CA GLY A 160 -9.17 1.62 -4.13
C GLY A 160 -10.33 2.24 -4.90
N GLY A 161 -11.07 1.40 -5.61
CA GLY A 161 -12.19 1.83 -6.45
C GLY A 161 -11.82 2.19 -7.89
N GLU A 162 -10.54 2.20 -8.24
CA GLU A 162 -10.08 2.38 -9.62
C GLU A 162 -9.60 1.08 -10.25
N THR A 163 -9.75 1.00 -11.58
CA THR A 163 -9.14 -0.06 -12.39
C THR A 163 -7.70 0.28 -12.74
N GLY A 164 -6.91 -0.75 -13.09
CA GLY A 164 -5.58 -0.52 -13.65
C GLY A 164 -5.62 0.34 -14.92
N LYS A 165 -6.69 0.23 -15.72
CA LYS A 165 -6.91 1.05 -16.92
C LYS A 165 -7.14 2.51 -16.58
N GLN A 166 -7.94 2.83 -15.57
CA GLN A 166 -8.17 4.21 -15.14
C GLN A 166 -6.91 4.86 -14.59
N GLY A 167 -6.14 4.14 -13.79
CA GLY A 167 -4.83 4.61 -13.32
C GLY A 167 -3.88 4.94 -14.48
N ILE A 168 -3.91 4.16 -15.59
CA ILE A 168 -3.15 4.49 -16.81
C ILE A 168 -3.68 5.78 -17.44
N ILE A 169 -5.01 5.94 -17.59
CA ILE A 169 -5.62 7.13 -18.16
C ILE A 169 -5.22 8.36 -17.34
N PHE A 170 -5.40 8.31 -16.03
CA PHE A 170 -5.09 9.41 -15.13
C PHE A 170 -3.61 9.82 -15.24
N ARG A 171 -2.71 8.85 -15.15
CA ARG A 171 -1.26 9.05 -15.26
C ARG A 171 -0.82 9.62 -16.60
N CYS A 172 -1.37 9.11 -17.70
CA CYS A 172 -1.00 9.57 -19.04
C CYS A 172 -1.61 10.94 -19.37
N ARG A 173 -2.73 11.30 -18.76
CA ARG A 173 -3.43 12.56 -19.01
C ARG A 173 -2.64 13.78 -18.55
N LEU A 174 -1.85 13.66 -17.51
CA LEU A 174 -1.13 14.77 -16.90
C LEU A 174 0.32 14.85 -17.37
N ASP A 175 0.83 16.06 -17.53
CA ASP A 175 2.27 16.30 -17.71
C ASP A 175 2.97 16.34 -16.34
N ARG A 176 4.30 16.50 -16.37
CA ARG A 176 5.14 16.61 -15.16
C ARG A 176 4.79 17.79 -14.23
N PHE A 177 3.90 18.67 -14.64
CA PHE A 177 3.42 19.82 -13.88
C PHE A 177 1.94 19.69 -13.49
N GLY A 178 1.33 18.51 -13.66
CA GLY A 178 -0.08 18.28 -13.38
C GLY A 178 -1.05 18.87 -14.40
N ARG A 179 -0.56 19.31 -15.58
CA ARG A 179 -1.41 19.88 -16.64
C ARG A 179 -1.81 18.83 -17.65
N ILE A 180 -3.02 18.95 -18.21
CA ILE A 180 -3.51 18.02 -19.24
C ILE A 180 -2.65 18.13 -20.50
N LYS A 181 -2.06 17.01 -20.93
CA LYS A 181 -1.28 16.91 -22.19
C LYS A 181 -2.21 16.98 -23.39
N ARG A 182 -1.73 17.56 -24.49
CA ARG A 182 -2.50 17.67 -25.75
C ARG A 182 -2.72 16.34 -26.46
N VAL A 183 -1.85 15.37 -26.26
CA VAL A 183 -1.82 14.08 -27.00
C VAL A 183 -1.79 12.88 -26.05
N TRP A 184 -2.45 13.00 -24.90
CA TRP A 184 -2.44 11.95 -23.88
C TRP A 184 -3.12 10.64 -24.33
N GLN A 185 -4.13 10.73 -25.23
CA GLN A 185 -4.86 9.55 -25.71
C GLN A 185 -3.94 8.52 -26.37
N ARG A 186 -3.01 8.94 -27.24
CA ARG A 186 -2.05 8.03 -27.87
C ARG A 186 -1.09 7.39 -26.87
N GLU A 187 -0.77 8.09 -25.81
CA GLU A 187 0.06 7.54 -24.72
C GLU A 187 -0.72 6.49 -23.95
N VAL A 188 -2.01 6.70 -23.66
CA VAL A 188 -2.91 5.72 -23.05
C VAL A 188 -3.02 4.47 -23.90
N GLU A 189 -3.29 4.59 -25.20
CA GLU A 189 -3.38 3.45 -26.12
C GLU A 189 -2.11 2.61 -26.09
N ARG A 190 -0.95 3.23 -26.19
CA ARG A 190 0.34 2.53 -26.13
C ARG A 190 0.59 1.83 -24.79
N GLU A 191 0.25 2.47 -23.66
CA GLU A 191 0.43 1.86 -22.34
C GLU A 191 -0.59 0.72 -22.11
N TYR A 192 -1.79 0.80 -22.70
CA TYR A 192 -2.75 -0.31 -22.70
C TYR A 192 -2.23 -1.51 -23.49
N GLU A 193 -1.81 -1.29 -24.72
CA GLU A 193 -1.25 -2.34 -25.57
C GLU A 193 -0.09 -3.04 -24.87
N LYS A 194 0.77 -2.27 -24.23
CA LYS A 194 1.89 -2.80 -23.45
C LYS A 194 1.41 -3.66 -22.27
N ALA A 195 0.45 -3.18 -21.48
CA ALA A 195 -0.08 -3.91 -20.33
C ALA A 195 -0.77 -5.20 -20.78
N GLU A 196 -1.60 -5.15 -21.83
CA GLU A 196 -2.26 -6.32 -22.38
C GLU A 196 -1.28 -7.34 -22.97
N SER A 197 -0.21 -6.89 -23.62
CA SER A 197 0.86 -7.77 -24.11
C SER A 197 1.52 -8.52 -22.96
N LEU A 198 1.90 -7.82 -21.89
CA LEU A 198 2.51 -8.43 -20.72
C LEU A 198 1.60 -9.46 -20.04
N ILE A 199 0.30 -9.21 -20.01
CA ILE A 199 -0.70 -10.15 -19.47
C ILE A 199 -0.81 -11.38 -20.39
N LYS A 200 -0.95 -11.19 -21.70
CA LYS A 200 -1.05 -12.28 -22.68
C LYS A 200 0.19 -13.17 -22.72
N GLU A 201 1.36 -12.59 -22.57
CA GLU A 201 2.64 -13.31 -22.58
C GLU A 201 2.94 -13.99 -21.23
N ASN A 202 2.02 -13.94 -20.26
CA ASN A 202 2.21 -14.43 -18.89
C ASN A 202 3.46 -13.83 -18.21
N ASN A 203 3.82 -12.60 -18.58
CA ASN A 203 4.93 -11.86 -17.98
C ASN A 203 4.54 -11.17 -16.66
N VAL A 204 3.25 -11.25 -16.28
CA VAL A 204 2.70 -10.79 -15.00
C VAL A 204 1.97 -11.92 -14.30
N VAL A 205 1.80 -11.81 -12.99
CA VAL A 205 1.00 -12.76 -12.19
C VAL A 205 -0.46 -12.72 -12.66
N MET A 206 -1.09 -13.87 -12.81
CA MET A 206 -2.49 -13.99 -13.30
C MET A 206 -3.44 -13.15 -12.43
N ALA A 207 -3.30 -13.19 -11.11
CA ALA A 207 -4.08 -12.36 -10.18
C ALA A 207 -4.03 -10.86 -10.51
N TYR A 208 -2.86 -10.34 -10.94
CA TYR A 208 -2.74 -8.95 -11.37
C TYR A 208 -3.51 -8.69 -12.67
N GLY A 209 -3.45 -9.61 -13.63
CA GLY A 209 -4.22 -9.52 -14.88
C GLY A 209 -5.72 -9.52 -14.63
N GLU A 210 -6.20 -10.32 -13.68
CA GLU A 210 -7.60 -10.35 -13.28
C GLU A 210 -8.03 -9.00 -12.69
N LEU A 211 -7.24 -8.44 -11.73
CA LEU A 211 -7.49 -7.12 -11.14
C LEU A 211 -7.48 -6.00 -12.18
N PHE A 212 -6.52 -6.04 -13.12
CA PHE A 212 -6.38 -5.03 -14.15
C PHE A 212 -7.59 -4.96 -15.09
N ASN A 213 -8.22 -6.10 -15.36
CA ASN A 213 -9.37 -6.21 -16.26
C ASN A 213 -10.73 -5.98 -15.57
N MET A 214 -10.79 -5.80 -14.25
CA MET A 214 -12.04 -5.47 -13.56
C MET A 214 -12.48 -4.06 -13.93
N GLU A 215 -13.78 -3.88 -14.20
CA GLU A 215 -14.34 -2.57 -14.56
C GLU A 215 -14.56 -1.67 -13.33
N SER A 216 -14.62 -0.37 -13.56
CA SER A 216 -14.79 0.65 -12.49
C SER A 216 -16.07 0.46 -11.72
N GLU A 217 -17.14 0.17 -12.44
CA GLU A 217 -18.47 -0.03 -11.87
C GLU A 217 -18.48 -1.18 -10.84
N PHE A 218 -17.66 -2.19 -11.05
CA PHE A 218 -17.47 -3.27 -10.08
C PHE A 218 -16.89 -2.76 -8.76
N TRP A 219 -15.86 -1.92 -8.81
CA TRP A 219 -15.24 -1.38 -7.60
C TRP A 219 -16.13 -0.38 -6.89
N ILE A 220 -16.83 0.46 -7.65
CA ILE A 220 -17.81 1.41 -7.12
C ILE A 220 -18.95 0.66 -6.45
N SER A 221 -19.46 -0.43 -7.03
CA SER A 221 -20.51 -1.25 -6.42
C SER A 221 -20.05 -1.88 -5.10
N ILE A 222 -18.81 -2.38 -5.02
CA ILE A 222 -18.25 -2.89 -3.75
C ILE A 222 -18.24 -1.79 -2.68
N LEU A 223 -17.73 -0.60 -3.00
CA LEU A 223 -17.68 0.51 -2.05
C LEU A 223 -19.08 0.99 -1.64
N ALA A 224 -20.06 0.95 -2.57
CA ALA A 224 -21.43 1.34 -2.29
C ALA A 224 -22.17 0.35 -1.37
N GLU A 225 -21.83 -0.93 -1.42
CA GLU A 225 -22.50 -2.00 -0.68
C GLU A 225 -21.78 -2.40 0.61
N ILE A 226 -20.60 -1.86 0.87
CA ILE A 226 -19.77 -2.30 2.00
C ILE A 226 -20.39 -1.86 3.33
N GLU A 227 -20.52 -2.80 4.26
CA GLU A 227 -21.08 -2.55 5.59
C GLU A 227 -20.02 -2.16 6.62
N LYS A 228 -18.74 -2.39 6.30
CA LYS A 228 -17.63 -2.10 7.20
C LYS A 228 -17.15 -0.66 7.03
N PRO A 229 -16.74 -0.03 8.13
CA PRO A 229 -16.15 1.30 8.04
C PRO A 229 -14.89 1.31 7.20
N ILE A 230 -14.80 2.24 6.24
CA ILE A 230 -13.64 2.46 5.38
C ILE A 230 -13.25 3.93 5.40
N LEU A 231 -11.95 4.19 5.54
CA LEU A 231 -11.34 5.47 5.29
C LEU A 231 -10.51 5.40 4.00
N CYS A 232 -10.90 6.16 2.99
CA CYS A 232 -10.14 6.35 1.76
C CYS A 232 -9.32 7.64 1.88
N ILE A 233 -8.00 7.54 1.86
CA ILE A 233 -7.09 8.68 1.90
C ILE A 233 -6.49 8.88 0.51
N SER A 234 -6.68 10.07 -0.06
CA SER A 234 -6.04 10.53 -1.28
C SER A 234 -4.99 11.57 -0.97
N ALA A 235 -3.96 11.63 -1.77
CA ALA A 235 -2.98 12.70 -1.74
C ALA A 235 -3.38 13.81 -2.73
N GLU A 236 -3.22 15.07 -2.35
CA GLU A 236 -3.45 16.20 -3.26
C GLU A 236 -2.52 16.11 -4.49
N ALA A 237 -1.31 15.62 -4.27
CA ALA A 237 -0.30 15.43 -5.31
C ALA A 237 -0.27 14.00 -5.88
N ASP A 238 -1.40 13.29 -5.87
CA ASP A 238 -1.48 11.96 -6.44
C ASP A 238 -1.54 12.04 -7.98
N TRP A 239 -0.77 11.19 -8.62
CA TRP A 239 -0.68 11.08 -10.07
C TRP A 239 -1.25 9.75 -10.62
N ASN A 240 -1.61 8.84 -9.74
CA ASN A 240 -2.10 7.50 -10.05
C ASN A 240 -3.57 7.29 -9.67
N TYR A 241 -4.08 8.07 -8.71
CA TYR A 241 -5.38 7.84 -8.09
C TYR A 241 -6.17 9.14 -7.99
N ASN A 242 -7.39 9.12 -8.49
CA ASN A 242 -8.32 10.25 -8.42
C ASN A 242 -9.42 10.00 -7.38
N GLY A 243 -9.09 10.14 -6.10
CA GLY A 243 -10.03 9.91 -5.01
C GLY A 243 -11.23 10.85 -5.01
N GLU A 244 -11.12 12.06 -5.57
CA GLU A 244 -12.26 12.98 -5.72
C GLU A 244 -13.31 12.42 -6.68
N GLU A 245 -12.87 11.86 -7.81
CA GLU A 245 -13.77 11.26 -8.78
C GLU A 245 -14.48 10.04 -8.20
N ILE A 246 -13.75 9.17 -7.50
CA ILE A 246 -14.35 8.01 -6.82
C ILE A 246 -15.37 8.46 -5.76
N ALA A 247 -15.04 9.46 -4.96
CA ALA A 247 -15.92 9.99 -3.92
C ALA A 247 -17.26 10.52 -4.47
N GLN A 248 -17.29 11.05 -5.70
CA GLN A 248 -18.52 11.53 -6.33
C GLN A 248 -19.49 10.39 -6.72
N HIS A 249 -18.97 9.18 -6.89
CA HIS A 249 -19.77 8.03 -7.32
C HIS A 249 -20.16 7.09 -6.18
N VAL A 250 -19.57 7.24 -4.98
CA VAL A 250 -19.85 6.37 -3.83
C VAL A 250 -20.73 7.09 -2.80
N GLN A 251 -21.98 6.64 -2.67
CA GLN A 251 -22.92 7.12 -1.67
C GLN A 251 -23.10 6.04 -0.59
N ASN A 252 -22.16 6.00 0.36
CA ASN A 252 -22.19 5.05 1.48
C ASN A 252 -21.63 5.74 2.74
N GLU A 253 -22.43 5.81 3.80
CA GLU A 253 -22.03 6.44 5.06
C GLU A 253 -20.85 5.76 5.77
N ASN A 254 -20.65 4.48 5.50
CA ASN A 254 -19.50 3.72 6.00
C ASN A 254 -18.19 4.05 5.29
N VAL A 255 -18.22 4.73 4.14
CA VAL A 255 -17.04 5.10 3.37
C VAL A 255 -16.76 6.58 3.53
N LYS A 256 -15.64 6.91 4.15
CA LYS A 256 -15.18 8.28 4.33
C LYS A 256 -14.01 8.57 3.38
N PHE A 257 -14.05 9.72 2.73
CA PHE A 257 -12.98 10.19 1.86
C PHE A 257 -12.26 11.38 2.50
N LYS A 258 -10.93 11.34 2.45
CA LYS A 258 -10.06 12.42 2.94
C LYS A 258 -8.96 12.69 1.93
N ILE A 259 -8.78 13.96 1.59
CA ILE A 259 -7.66 14.42 0.76
C ILE A 259 -6.66 15.10 1.68
N LEU A 260 -5.42 14.64 1.67
CA LEU A 260 -4.35 15.24 2.45
C LEU A 260 -3.58 16.23 1.59
N PRO A 261 -3.50 17.51 2.01
CA PRO A 261 -2.72 18.52 1.32
C PRO A 261 -1.21 18.24 1.49
N ASP A 262 -0.42 18.69 0.52
CA ASP A 262 1.04 18.61 0.53
C ASP A 262 1.62 17.18 0.66
N VAL A 263 0.82 16.14 0.43
CA VAL A 263 1.22 14.74 0.49
C VAL A 263 1.22 14.17 -0.92
N ASP A 264 2.16 13.28 -1.22
CA ASP A 264 2.16 12.47 -2.45
C ASP A 264 1.76 11.01 -2.20
N ALA A 265 1.50 10.29 -3.28
CA ALA A 265 1.12 8.87 -3.24
C ALA A 265 2.19 7.92 -2.66
N THR A 266 3.36 8.42 -2.30
CA THR A 266 4.42 7.68 -1.59
C THR A 266 4.52 8.06 -0.12
N MET A 267 3.50 8.74 0.41
CA MET A 267 3.41 9.14 1.82
C MET A 267 4.45 10.20 2.25
N ARG A 268 4.90 11.07 1.33
CA ARG A 268 5.88 12.12 1.59
C ARG A 268 5.25 13.49 1.71
N LEU A 269 5.85 14.38 2.52
CA LEU A 269 5.52 15.79 2.65
C LEU A 269 6.29 16.67 1.65
N GLY A 270 5.71 17.83 1.36
CA GLY A 270 6.45 18.98 0.80
C GLY A 270 6.49 19.07 -0.72
N PHE A 271 5.53 18.48 -1.44
CA PHE A 271 5.56 18.42 -2.90
C PHE A 271 4.62 19.38 -3.64
N ARG A 272 4.01 20.35 -2.93
CA ARG A 272 3.02 21.27 -3.52
C ARG A 272 3.44 21.96 -4.83
N ASN A 273 4.70 22.19 -5.06
CA ASN A 273 5.09 23.14 -6.10
C ASN A 273 5.95 22.60 -7.25
N HIS A 274 6.49 21.39 -7.20
CA HIS A 274 7.54 21.09 -8.16
C HIS A 274 7.44 19.81 -8.94
N LEU A 275 6.74 18.79 -8.46
CA LEU A 275 6.86 17.45 -9.06
C LEU A 275 5.63 16.57 -8.81
N ALA A 276 4.51 17.17 -8.44
CA ALA A 276 3.27 16.49 -8.09
C ALA A 276 2.82 15.44 -9.10
N ALA A 277 3.18 15.63 -10.35
CA ALA A 277 2.73 14.75 -11.40
C ALA A 277 3.67 13.58 -11.70
N ASN A 278 4.80 13.40 -10.99
CA ASN A 278 5.71 12.38 -11.47
C ASN A 278 6.79 11.94 -10.45
N ASN A 279 6.46 11.01 -9.58
CA ASN A 279 7.41 10.36 -8.67
C ASN A 279 8.62 9.76 -9.40
N LEU A 280 8.38 9.16 -10.58
CA LEU A 280 9.45 8.67 -11.44
C LEU A 280 10.37 9.80 -11.89
N THR A 281 9.85 11.02 -12.05
CA THR A 281 10.65 12.19 -12.43
C THR A 281 11.44 12.74 -11.25
N TYR A 282 10.93 12.65 -10.01
CA TYR A 282 11.68 13.05 -8.83
C TYR A 282 12.84 12.09 -8.54
N MET A 283 12.59 10.80 -8.57
CA MET A 283 13.66 9.81 -8.47
C MET A 283 14.65 9.93 -9.64
N GLY A 284 14.15 10.14 -10.86
CA GLY A 284 14.98 10.44 -12.02
C GLY A 284 15.72 11.79 -11.91
N TYR A 285 15.19 12.77 -11.20
CA TYR A 285 15.87 14.03 -10.89
C TYR A 285 16.97 13.81 -9.86
N LEU A 286 16.70 13.12 -8.77
CA LEU A 286 17.70 12.78 -7.75
C LEU A 286 18.83 11.93 -8.35
N ASN A 287 18.51 10.91 -9.13
CA ASN A 287 19.49 10.07 -9.81
C ASN A 287 20.36 10.86 -10.83
N ARG A 288 19.74 11.79 -11.58
CA ARG A 288 20.48 12.64 -12.54
C ARG A 288 21.37 13.69 -11.88
N LYS A 289 21.02 14.11 -10.66
CA LYS A 289 21.84 15.04 -9.86
C LYS A 289 22.93 14.33 -9.07
N GLY A 290 22.99 12.99 -9.10
CA GLY A 290 23.93 12.21 -8.30
C GLY A 290 23.68 12.34 -6.79
N VAL A 291 22.49 12.78 -6.40
CA VAL A 291 22.10 12.98 -5.01
C VAL A 291 21.71 11.61 -4.45
N THR A 292 22.70 10.86 -4.01
CA THR A 292 22.49 9.63 -3.25
C THR A 292 22.23 9.87 -1.76
N LYS A 293 22.55 11.08 -1.29
CA LYS A 293 22.19 11.60 0.04
C LYS A 293 21.95 13.10 -0.09
N PRO A 294 20.83 13.64 0.42
CA PRO A 294 20.64 15.08 0.53
C PRO A 294 21.73 15.60 1.49
N GLU A 295 22.65 16.38 0.96
CA GLU A 295 23.51 17.20 1.81
C GLU A 295 22.62 18.33 2.36
N ASP A 296 22.67 18.59 3.65
CA ASP A 296 22.02 19.70 4.37
C ASP A 296 20.58 19.56 4.91
N GLY A 297 19.99 18.38 4.98
CA GLY A 297 18.76 18.16 5.77
C GLY A 297 17.50 18.91 5.32
N LYS A 298 17.54 19.68 4.21
CA LYS A 298 16.43 20.53 3.75
C LYS A 298 15.54 19.93 2.69
N ASP A 299 16.00 18.90 2.00
CA ASP A 299 15.28 18.24 0.88
C ASP A 299 15.16 16.73 1.06
N ILE A 300 15.22 16.23 2.29
CA ILE A 300 14.96 14.81 2.56
C ILE A 300 13.45 14.63 2.48
N PRO A 301 12.95 13.80 1.55
CA PRO A 301 11.55 13.40 1.59
C PRO A 301 11.30 12.75 2.94
N CYS A 302 10.48 13.36 3.77
CA CYS A 302 10.10 12.79 5.05
C CYS A 302 8.69 12.21 4.95
N TYR A 303 8.42 11.23 5.78
CA TYR A 303 7.09 10.67 5.96
C TYR A 303 6.12 11.78 6.41
N ALA A 304 4.92 11.79 5.81
CA ALA A 304 3.86 12.71 6.16
C ALA A 304 3.11 12.22 7.42
N GLU A 305 3.50 12.71 8.59
CA GLU A 305 2.89 12.32 9.88
C GLU A 305 1.38 12.53 9.94
N ASP A 306 0.84 13.44 9.14
CA ASP A 306 -0.60 13.72 9.08
C ASP A 306 -1.41 12.53 8.56
N ILE A 307 -0.78 11.59 7.84
CA ILE A 307 -1.40 10.32 7.44
C ILE A 307 -1.74 9.50 8.69
N GLY A 308 -0.77 9.29 9.56
CA GLY A 308 -0.97 8.55 10.81
C GLY A 308 -1.99 9.22 11.72
N LYS A 309 -1.95 10.55 11.87
CA LYS A 309 -2.93 11.30 12.65
C LYS A 309 -4.35 11.11 12.11
N CYS A 310 -4.53 11.24 10.79
CA CYS A 310 -5.83 11.03 10.15
C CYS A 310 -6.37 9.60 10.35
N ILE A 311 -5.51 8.60 10.27
CA ILE A 311 -5.87 7.20 10.53
C ILE A 311 -6.27 7.00 11.99
N MET A 312 -5.50 7.54 12.93
CA MET A 312 -5.77 7.40 14.36
C MET A 312 -7.09 8.06 14.75
N GLU A 313 -7.34 9.29 14.31
CA GLU A 313 -8.62 9.98 14.50
C GLU A 313 -9.80 9.12 13.99
N TYR A 314 -9.65 8.53 12.82
CA TYR A 314 -10.70 7.65 12.28
C TYR A 314 -10.89 6.38 13.10
N MET A 315 -9.81 5.71 13.49
CA MET A 315 -9.88 4.45 14.24
C MET A 315 -10.44 4.64 15.66
N GLU A 316 -10.25 5.80 16.30
CA GLU A 316 -10.85 6.14 17.59
C GLU A 316 -12.39 6.20 17.52
N HIS A 317 -12.94 6.63 16.40
CA HIS A 317 -14.40 6.65 16.19
C HIS A 317 -15.01 5.27 15.94
N LEU A 318 -14.19 4.23 15.74
CA LEU A 318 -14.63 2.85 15.52
C LEU A 318 -14.66 1.99 16.80
N GLN A 319 -14.13 2.50 17.90
CA GLN A 319 -14.10 1.84 19.21
C GLN A 319 -15.38 2.15 19.99
#